data_cfc180d27bcf6f9b72fee29d417950c9
#
_entry.id   cfc180d27bcf6f9b72fee29d417950c9
#
_cell.length_a   1.000
_cell.length_b   1.000
_cell.length_c   1.000
_cell.angle_alpha   90.00
_cell.angle_beta   90.00
_cell.angle_gamma   90.00
#
_symmetry.space_group_name_H-M   'P 1'
#
loop_
_entity.id
_entity.type
_entity.pdbx_description
1 polymer ?
#
loop_
_entity_poly.entity_id
_entity_poly.type
_entity_poly.pdbx_seq_one_letter_code
_entity_poly.pdbx_strand_id
1 'polypeptide(L)'
;MATFQDFKLQEYCNQVIKELGFKKPTPIQEKVIPLVLKNRDIIGISQTGTGKSHAFLLAIMSRIDVNKDFVQAVITAPTRELASQLFNNAKTFTKYLPELRVSLIVGGSDRQRAVNKLSTQPHVVIGTPGRIKDLSLDAQALQITTAKTFVVDEADMTLEFGYLEDIDAVAGKMADDLQMMVFSATIPQNLRPFLKKYMQSPITIEIDSKLATTANVEHILLATKHQDRYDVLKKIMATIDPYICIIFANKRTEVSKITRQLREDGYKVGEIHGDLEPRERKKMMRQINNNEYQYIVATDIAARGIDIDGVSHVINMQFPTEPDFYIHRSGRSGRGNYTGICYSMYDTTDEKNIAILERKGIEFKNMQLKNGQFVDLGQREKRKKRIRQQTELEKQVQMIIRKPKKVKPGYKKKRKYQVEQVVRKQKRAMIREDIRRQKKERARQAQIAKRMEEGNDNW
;
A
#
# COMPACT_ATOMS: atom_id res chain seq x y z
N MET A 1 -29.99 11.86 -10.70
CA MET A 1 -28.70 11.28 -11.13
C MET A 1 -28.32 11.94 -12.44
N ALA A 2 -27.15 12.51 -12.52
CA ALA A 2 -26.67 13.15 -13.74
C ALA A 2 -26.43 12.12 -14.86
N THR A 3 -26.52 12.57 -16.08
CA THR A 3 -26.15 11.81 -17.28
C THR A 3 -24.88 12.43 -17.89
N PHE A 4 -24.17 11.72 -18.76
CA PHE A 4 -23.00 12.30 -19.45
C PHE A 4 -23.38 13.47 -20.36
N GLN A 5 -24.62 13.52 -20.85
CA GLN A 5 -25.14 14.62 -21.69
C GLN A 5 -25.24 15.94 -20.91
N ASP A 6 -25.46 15.89 -19.61
CA ASP A 6 -25.55 17.07 -18.75
C ASP A 6 -24.22 17.85 -18.66
N PHE A 7 -23.09 17.19 -18.95
CA PHE A 7 -21.76 17.80 -18.87
C PHE A 7 -21.38 18.66 -20.10
N LYS A 8 -22.17 18.61 -21.17
CA LYS A 8 -21.90 19.36 -22.41
C LYS A 8 -20.48 19.14 -22.96
N LEU A 9 -20.03 17.87 -22.96
CA LEU A 9 -18.75 17.49 -23.54
C LEU A 9 -18.79 17.60 -25.07
N GLN A 10 -17.61 17.72 -25.69
CA GLN A 10 -17.46 17.67 -27.14
C GLN A 10 -17.94 16.33 -27.71
N GLU A 11 -18.44 16.32 -28.95
CA GLU A 11 -19.07 15.14 -29.54
C GLU A 11 -18.14 13.92 -29.59
N TYR A 12 -16.84 14.09 -29.90
CA TYR A 12 -15.88 12.99 -29.88
C TYR A 12 -15.70 12.36 -28.48
N CYS A 13 -15.92 13.14 -27.40
CA CYS A 13 -15.94 12.56 -26.05
C CYS A 13 -17.18 11.69 -25.82
N ASN A 14 -18.33 12.08 -26.36
CA ASN A 14 -19.56 11.27 -26.29
C ASN A 14 -19.41 9.96 -27.07
N GLN A 15 -18.69 9.98 -28.20
CA GLN A 15 -18.38 8.77 -28.96
C GLN A 15 -17.48 7.82 -28.19
N VAL A 16 -16.45 8.34 -27.46
CA VAL A 16 -15.62 7.55 -26.57
C VAL A 16 -16.46 6.94 -25.42
N ILE A 17 -17.35 7.71 -24.81
CA ILE A 17 -18.26 7.22 -23.75
C ILE A 17 -19.08 6.03 -24.25
N LYS A 18 -19.61 6.12 -25.48
CA LYS A 18 -20.36 5.02 -26.11
C LYS A 18 -19.50 3.79 -26.39
N GLU A 19 -18.29 3.99 -26.94
CA GLU A 19 -17.33 2.89 -27.21
C GLU A 19 -16.96 2.14 -25.94
N LEU A 20 -16.75 2.87 -24.82
CA LEU A 20 -16.41 2.28 -23.53
C LEU A 20 -17.60 1.67 -22.79
N GLY A 21 -18.82 1.80 -23.34
CA GLY A 21 -20.04 1.25 -22.75
C GLY A 21 -20.48 1.92 -21.44
N PHE A 22 -20.06 3.18 -21.21
CA PHE A 22 -20.42 3.90 -20.00
C PHE A 22 -21.88 4.36 -20.07
N LYS A 23 -22.73 3.76 -19.23
CA LYS A 23 -24.17 4.07 -19.20
C LYS A 23 -24.49 5.30 -18.37
N LYS A 24 -23.81 5.46 -17.22
CA LYS A 24 -23.99 6.55 -16.26
C LYS A 24 -22.64 6.97 -15.69
N PRO A 25 -22.45 8.26 -15.36
CA PRO A 25 -21.24 8.69 -14.68
C PRO A 25 -21.16 8.09 -13.27
N THR A 26 -19.94 7.77 -12.85
CA THR A 26 -19.68 7.36 -11.46
C THR A 26 -19.75 8.57 -10.52
N PRO A 27 -19.92 8.39 -9.20
CA PRO A 27 -20.01 9.51 -8.25
C PRO A 27 -18.82 10.49 -8.32
N ILE A 28 -17.59 10.00 -8.60
CA ILE A 28 -16.43 10.88 -8.79
C ILE A 28 -16.54 11.67 -10.11
N GLN A 29 -17.01 11.05 -11.17
CA GLN A 29 -17.20 11.69 -12.48
C GLN A 29 -18.29 12.79 -12.42
N GLU A 30 -19.41 12.52 -11.75
CA GLU A 30 -20.49 13.52 -11.54
C GLU A 30 -19.97 14.80 -10.90
N LYS A 31 -19.07 14.67 -9.91
CA LYS A 31 -18.53 15.82 -9.16
C LYS A 31 -17.34 16.49 -9.85
N VAL A 32 -16.43 15.71 -10.44
CA VAL A 32 -15.16 16.21 -11.00
C VAL A 32 -15.36 16.87 -12.35
N ILE A 33 -16.08 16.24 -13.30
CA ILE A 33 -16.18 16.74 -14.68
C ILE A 33 -16.64 18.19 -14.74
N PRO A 34 -17.75 18.61 -14.08
CA PRO A 34 -18.20 19.99 -14.15
C PRO A 34 -17.22 21.02 -13.57
N LEU A 35 -16.43 20.62 -12.57
CA LEU A 35 -15.46 21.49 -11.93
C LEU A 35 -14.22 21.68 -12.80
N VAL A 36 -13.74 20.61 -13.45
CA VAL A 36 -12.63 20.68 -14.41
C VAL A 36 -12.99 21.60 -15.57
N LEU A 37 -14.20 21.46 -16.12
CA LEU A 37 -14.69 22.34 -17.20
C LEU A 37 -14.79 23.82 -16.77
N LYS A 38 -15.00 24.09 -15.48
CA LYS A 38 -15.00 25.44 -14.89
C LYS A 38 -13.62 25.93 -14.45
N ASN A 39 -12.57 25.24 -14.83
CA ASN A 39 -11.19 25.61 -14.50
C ASN A 39 -10.88 25.67 -12.99
N ARG A 40 -11.52 24.82 -12.17
CA ARG A 40 -11.31 24.78 -10.71
C ARG A 40 -10.24 23.78 -10.35
N ASP A 41 -9.43 24.13 -9.37
CA ASP A 41 -8.47 23.19 -8.76
C ASP A 41 -9.22 22.14 -7.94
N ILE A 42 -8.75 20.88 -8.03
CA ILE A 42 -9.46 19.73 -7.46
C ILE A 42 -8.51 18.82 -6.70
N ILE A 43 -8.91 18.46 -5.49
CA ILE A 43 -8.33 17.36 -4.73
C ILE A 43 -9.37 16.24 -4.69
N GLY A 44 -9.16 15.19 -5.49
CA GLY A 44 -10.04 14.03 -5.57
C GLY A 44 -9.53 12.90 -4.68
N ILE A 45 -10.23 12.63 -3.57
CA ILE A 45 -9.91 11.54 -2.65
C ILE A 45 -10.85 10.38 -2.94
N SER A 46 -10.32 9.33 -3.54
CA SER A 46 -11.08 8.10 -3.79
C SER A 46 -10.16 6.93 -4.11
N GLN A 47 -10.62 5.71 -3.88
CA GLN A 47 -9.85 4.50 -4.17
C GLN A 47 -9.66 4.26 -5.66
N THR A 48 -8.75 3.34 -6.02
CA THR A 48 -8.58 2.87 -7.41
C THR A 48 -9.85 2.16 -7.89
N GLY A 49 -10.15 2.28 -9.20
CA GLY A 49 -11.34 1.64 -9.79
C GLY A 49 -12.64 2.43 -9.68
N THR A 50 -12.66 3.61 -9.06
CA THR A 50 -13.85 4.47 -8.93
C THR A 50 -14.16 5.28 -10.19
N GLY A 51 -13.30 5.24 -11.21
CA GLY A 51 -13.46 5.99 -12.46
C GLY A 51 -12.75 7.35 -12.50
N LYS A 52 -11.77 7.62 -11.58
CA LYS A 52 -10.95 8.85 -11.54
C LYS A 52 -10.34 9.22 -12.89
N SER A 53 -9.69 8.25 -13.54
CA SER A 53 -8.97 8.50 -14.79
C SER A 53 -9.87 9.06 -15.88
N HIS A 54 -11.06 8.52 -16.05
CA HIS A 54 -12.03 9.04 -17.01
C HIS A 54 -12.71 10.33 -16.53
N ALA A 55 -12.76 10.60 -15.23
CA ALA A 55 -13.29 11.87 -14.72
C ALA A 55 -12.46 13.07 -15.20
N PHE A 56 -11.12 12.99 -15.11
CA PHE A 56 -10.28 14.08 -15.63
C PHE A 56 -10.01 13.97 -17.13
N LEU A 57 -9.83 12.77 -17.70
CA LEU A 57 -9.56 12.64 -19.15
C LEU A 57 -10.71 13.18 -20.01
N LEU A 58 -11.96 12.82 -19.73
CA LEU A 58 -13.13 13.32 -20.46
C LEU A 58 -13.20 14.86 -20.47
N ALA A 59 -12.98 15.46 -19.29
CA ALA A 59 -13.06 16.91 -19.17
C ALA A 59 -11.85 17.63 -19.82
N ILE A 60 -10.62 17.11 -19.65
CA ILE A 60 -9.42 17.66 -20.25
C ILE A 60 -9.52 17.56 -21.77
N MET A 61 -9.79 16.37 -22.28
CA MET A 61 -9.89 16.15 -23.75
C MET A 61 -10.93 17.04 -24.37
N SER A 62 -12.09 17.23 -23.75
CA SER A 62 -13.15 18.13 -24.23
C SER A 62 -12.73 19.60 -24.36
N ARG A 63 -11.58 20.00 -23.77
CA ARG A 63 -11.05 21.37 -23.81
C ARG A 63 -9.82 21.54 -24.69
N ILE A 64 -9.25 20.45 -25.21
CA ILE A 64 -8.07 20.52 -26.07
C ILE A 64 -8.43 21.17 -27.40
N ASP A 65 -7.63 22.16 -27.77
CA ASP A 65 -7.69 22.83 -29.08
C ASP A 65 -6.60 22.23 -29.99
N VAL A 66 -6.98 21.39 -30.93
CA VAL A 66 -6.05 20.71 -31.84
C VAL A 66 -5.35 21.62 -32.86
N ASN A 67 -5.85 22.87 -33.01
CA ASN A 67 -5.23 23.86 -33.90
C ASN A 67 -4.00 24.53 -33.26
N LYS A 68 -3.72 24.24 -31.97
CA LYS A 68 -2.58 24.80 -31.24
C LYS A 68 -1.45 23.79 -31.17
N ASP A 69 -0.31 24.10 -31.73
CA ASP A 69 0.87 23.22 -31.82
C ASP A 69 1.74 23.27 -30.53
N PHE A 70 1.11 23.23 -29.33
CA PHE A 70 1.81 23.25 -28.06
C PHE A 70 1.15 22.36 -27.03
N VAL A 71 1.89 22.07 -25.94
CA VAL A 71 1.39 21.26 -24.81
C VAL A 71 0.34 22.05 -24.03
N GLN A 72 -0.85 21.47 -23.87
CA GLN A 72 -1.98 22.07 -23.16
C GLN A 72 -2.26 21.41 -21.81
N ALA A 73 -1.94 20.11 -21.70
CA ALA A 73 -2.11 19.36 -20.46
C ALA A 73 -0.95 18.39 -20.20
N VAL A 74 -0.54 18.31 -18.92
CA VAL A 74 0.44 17.36 -18.44
C VAL A 74 -0.23 16.47 -17.36
N ILE A 75 -0.07 15.16 -17.49
CA ILE A 75 -0.63 14.17 -16.57
C ILE A 75 0.51 13.30 -16.07
N THR A 76 0.73 13.29 -14.77
CA THR A 76 1.75 12.45 -14.14
C THR A 76 1.14 11.25 -13.43
N ALA A 77 1.82 10.11 -13.53
CA ALA A 77 1.53 8.91 -12.77
C ALA A 77 2.84 8.35 -12.20
N PRO A 78 2.82 7.74 -10.99
CA PRO A 78 4.03 7.32 -10.29
C PRO A 78 4.76 6.15 -10.94
N THR A 79 4.09 5.34 -11.75
CA THR A 79 4.69 4.19 -12.43
C THR A 79 4.49 4.24 -13.93
N ARG A 80 5.39 3.55 -14.65
CA ARG A 80 5.32 3.44 -16.12
C ARG A 80 4.04 2.74 -16.57
N GLU A 81 3.60 1.78 -15.82
CA GLU A 81 2.41 0.98 -16.08
C GLU A 81 1.15 1.84 -15.98
N LEU A 82 1.01 2.63 -14.91
CA LEU A 82 -0.09 3.58 -14.73
C LEU A 82 -0.08 4.64 -15.85
N ALA A 83 1.09 5.22 -16.13
CA ALA A 83 1.22 6.17 -17.22
C ALA A 83 0.82 5.55 -18.57
N SER A 84 1.23 4.29 -18.83
CA SER A 84 0.85 3.57 -20.05
C SER A 84 -0.65 3.28 -20.12
N GLN A 85 -1.27 2.95 -19.00
CA GLN A 85 -2.71 2.73 -18.91
C GLN A 85 -3.50 4.02 -19.17
N LEU A 86 -3.09 5.14 -18.53
CA LEU A 86 -3.67 6.46 -18.80
C LEU A 86 -3.49 6.87 -20.26
N PHE A 87 -2.32 6.60 -20.85
CA PHE A 87 -2.05 6.86 -22.26
C PHE A 87 -2.96 6.04 -23.18
N ASN A 88 -3.16 4.75 -22.89
CA ASN A 88 -4.06 3.92 -23.68
C ASN A 88 -5.51 4.42 -23.61
N ASN A 89 -5.97 4.83 -22.43
CA ASN A 89 -7.28 5.45 -22.24
C ASN A 89 -7.39 6.77 -23.03
N ALA A 90 -6.36 7.63 -22.99
CA ALA A 90 -6.31 8.86 -23.73
C ALA A 90 -6.23 8.63 -25.25
N LYS A 91 -5.54 7.58 -25.69
CA LYS A 91 -5.43 7.21 -27.10
C LYS A 91 -6.78 6.82 -27.72
N THR A 92 -7.76 6.36 -26.95
CA THR A 92 -9.10 6.07 -27.46
C THR A 92 -9.74 7.32 -28.10
N PHE A 93 -9.44 8.51 -27.59
CA PHE A 93 -9.95 9.77 -28.15
C PHE A 93 -9.41 10.07 -29.55
N THR A 94 -8.18 9.63 -29.88
CA THR A 94 -7.59 9.90 -31.19
C THR A 94 -8.30 9.17 -32.34
N LYS A 95 -9.14 8.17 -32.04
CA LYS A 95 -9.99 7.50 -33.03
C LYS A 95 -11.07 8.44 -33.57
N TYR A 96 -11.55 9.35 -32.73
CA TYR A 96 -12.65 10.29 -33.08
C TYR A 96 -12.16 11.72 -33.26
N LEU A 97 -10.89 12.00 -32.92
CA LEU A 97 -10.20 13.26 -33.16
C LEU A 97 -8.76 12.96 -33.60
N PRO A 98 -8.55 12.65 -34.92
CA PRO A 98 -7.24 12.20 -35.42
C PRO A 98 -6.12 13.20 -35.25
N GLU A 99 -6.42 14.51 -35.23
CA GLU A 99 -5.47 15.60 -35.02
C GLU A 99 -4.95 15.69 -33.59
N LEU A 100 -5.59 15.02 -32.65
CA LEU A 100 -5.17 15.00 -31.26
C LEU A 100 -3.86 14.23 -31.07
N ARG A 101 -2.83 14.92 -30.62
CA ARG A 101 -1.50 14.34 -30.33
C ARG A 101 -1.35 14.09 -28.81
N VAL A 102 -1.28 12.84 -28.46
CA VAL A 102 -0.99 12.40 -27.07
C VAL A 102 0.35 11.69 -27.04
N SER A 103 1.22 12.04 -26.11
CA SER A 103 2.54 11.40 -25.97
C SER A 103 2.73 10.74 -24.62
N LEU A 104 3.29 9.51 -24.65
CA LEU A 104 3.71 8.77 -23.46
C LEU A 104 5.19 9.03 -23.17
N ILE A 105 5.47 9.61 -22.00
CA ILE A 105 6.81 10.02 -21.54
C ILE A 105 7.20 9.20 -20.31
N VAL A 106 7.86 8.06 -20.54
CA VAL A 106 8.28 7.15 -19.48
C VAL A 106 9.74 6.73 -19.63
N GLY A 107 10.39 6.40 -18.52
CA GLY A 107 11.77 5.91 -18.53
C GLY A 107 11.91 4.54 -19.21
N GLY A 108 13.16 4.16 -19.55
CA GLY A 108 13.47 2.88 -20.21
C GLY A 108 13.39 2.89 -21.72
N SER A 109 13.02 4.01 -22.35
CA SER A 109 13.21 4.27 -23.76
C SER A 109 14.50 5.07 -23.99
N ASP A 110 15.09 4.93 -25.18
CA ASP A 110 16.22 5.74 -25.63
C ASP A 110 15.88 7.23 -25.50
N ARG A 111 16.73 7.99 -24.80
CA ARG A 111 16.54 9.42 -24.54
C ARG A 111 16.53 10.22 -25.84
N GLN A 112 17.48 9.93 -26.75
CA GLN A 112 17.61 10.65 -28.01
C GLN A 112 16.39 10.41 -28.92
N ARG A 113 15.89 9.19 -28.97
CA ARG A 113 14.66 8.90 -29.73
C ARG A 113 13.43 9.61 -29.14
N ALA A 114 13.36 9.76 -27.82
CA ALA A 114 12.29 10.51 -27.19
C ALA A 114 12.38 12.00 -27.54
N VAL A 115 13.58 12.60 -27.48
CA VAL A 115 13.85 13.99 -27.90
C VAL A 115 13.46 14.21 -29.35
N ASN A 116 13.89 13.32 -30.25
CA ASN A 116 13.58 13.46 -31.69
C ASN A 116 12.07 13.41 -31.99
N LYS A 117 11.29 12.66 -31.22
CA LYS A 117 9.83 12.62 -31.37
C LYS A 117 9.12 13.88 -30.92
N LEU A 118 9.76 14.70 -30.10
CA LEU A 118 9.21 15.94 -29.57
C LEU A 118 9.50 17.16 -30.49
N SER A 119 10.06 16.96 -31.70
CA SER A 119 10.15 18.01 -32.72
C SER A 119 8.76 18.59 -33.04
N THR A 120 7.72 17.77 -33.02
CA THR A 120 6.33 18.20 -32.98
C THR A 120 5.79 18.03 -31.60
N GLN A 121 5.38 19.14 -30.95
CA GLN A 121 4.88 19.09 -29.58
C GLN A 121 3.52 18.38 -29.50
N PRO A 122 3.31 17.50 -28.50
CA PRO A 122 2.00 16.92 -28.27
C PRO A 122 1.05 17.92 -27.59
N HIS A 123 -0.24 17.74 -27.77
CA HIS A 123 -1.25 18.52 -27.04
C HIS A 123 -1.36 18.06 -25.57
N VAL A 124 -1.24 16.74 -25.36
CA VAL A 124 -1.33 16.11 -24.03
C VAL A 124 -0.12 15.23 -23.79
N VAL A 125 0.51 15.43 -22.65
CA VAL A 125 1.64 14.64 -22.16
C VAL A 125 1.17 13.76 -21.00
N ILE A 126 1.47 12.47 -21.07
CA ILE A 126 1.22 11.52 -19.99
C ILE A 126 2.53 10.82 -19.68
N GLY A 127 2.96 10.79 -18.39
CA GLY A 127 4.23 10.16 -18.10
C GLY A 127 4.57 10.04 -16.62
N THR A 128 5.80 9.57 -16.35
CA THR A 128 6.34 9.53 -15.01
C THR A 128 7.06 10.85 -14.68
N PRO A 129 6.95 11.34 -13.41
CA PRO A 129 7.47 12.66 -13.04
C PRO A 129 8.92 12.90 -13.45
N GLY A 130 9.83 12.00 -13.05
CA GLY A 130 11.26 12.15 -13.36
C GLY A 130 11.58 12.19 -14.86
N ARG A 131 10.81 11.47 -15.70
CA ARG A 131 11.05 11.50 -17.16
C ARG A 131 10.47 12.76 -17.82
N ILE A 132 9.35 13.25 -17.33
CA ILE A 132 8.80 14.53 -17.79
C ILE A 132 9.76 15.65 -17.43
N LYS A 133 10.29 15.68 -16.19
CA LYS A 133 11.32 16.62 -15.74
C LYS A 133 12.57 16.57 -16.65
N ASP A 134 13.15 15.37 -16.86
CA ASP A 134 14.31 15.18 -17.73
C ASP A 134 14.09 15.81 -19.13
N LEU A 135 12.96 15.52 -19.78
CA LEU A 135 12.72 16.02 -21.14
C LEU A 135 12.30 17.49 -21.19
N SER A 136 11.71 18.05 -20.13
CA SER A 136 11.25 19.44 -20.11
C SER A 136 12.28 20.41 -19.54
N LEU A 137 13.02 20.03 -18.49
CA LEU A 137 13.97 20.90 -17.82
C LEU A 137 15.41 20.65 -18.28
N ASP A 138 15.83 19.36 -18.30
CA ASP A 138 17.22 19.02 -18.56
C ASP A 138 17.53 18.97 -20.07
N ALA A 139 16.67 18.31 -20.85
CA ALA A 139 16.83 18.23 -22.32
C ALA A 139 16.17 19.38 -23.07
N GLN A 140 15.26 20.12 -22.43
CA GLN A 140 14.50 21.24 -23.00
C GLN A 140 13.77 20.89 -24.34
N ALA A 141 13.50 19.62 -24.59
CA ALA A 141 12.83 19.13 -25.78
C ALA A 141 11.30 19.16 -25.66
N LEU A 142 10.78 19.02 -24.43
CA LEU A 142 9.35 19.06 -24.12
C LEU A 142 8.97 20.45 -23.58
N GLN A 143 8.17 21.21 -24.32
CA GLN A 143 7.79 22.59 -23.98
C GLN A 143 6.50 22.61 -23.14
N ILE A 144 6.62 22.55 -21.81
CA ILE A 144 5.47 22.53 -20.89
C ILE A 144 5.05 23.92 -20.36
N THR A 145 5.79 24.97 -20.70
CA THR A 145 5.52 26.35 -20.23
C THR A 145 4.16 26.88 -20.66
N THR A 146 3.61 26.34 -21.74
CA THR A 146 2.29 26.70 -22.26
C THR A 146 1.14 25.88 -21.69
N ALA A 147 1.47 24.81 -20.96
CA ALA A 147 0.46 23.89 -20.42
C ALA A 147 -0.25 24.51 -19.23
N LYS A 148 -1.58 24.62 -19.33
CA LYS A 148 -2.46 25.20 -18.31
C LYS A 148 -3.17 24.17 -17.44
N THR A 149 -2.95 22.89 -17.70
CA THR A 149 -3.59 21.81 -16.93
C THR A 149 -2.54 20.82 -16.43
N PHE A 150 -2.49 20.60 -15.14
CA PHE A 150 -1.61 19.62 -14.52
C PHE A 150 -2.39 18.63 -13.65
N VAL A 151 -2.20 17.35 -13.93
CA VAL A 151 -2.79 16.26 -13.14
C VAL A 151 -1.69 15.46 -12.48
N VAL A 152 -1.83 15.27 -11.17
CA VAL A 152 -1.02 14.34 -10.38
C VAL A 152 -1.93 13.19 -9.97
N ASP A 153 -1.83 12.06 -10.67
CA ASP A 153 -2.59 10.86 -10.33
C ASP A 153 -1.81 9.97 -9.38
N GLU A 154 -2.51 9.31 -8.44
CA GLU A 154 -1.95 8.51 -7.34
C GLU A 154 -0.84 9.28 -6.59
N ALA A 155 -1.20 10.48 -6.08
CA ALA A 155 -0.25 11.42 -5.48
C ALA A 155 0.42 10.89 -4.19
N ASP A 156 -0.26 10.05 -3.41
CA ASP A 156 0.32 9.33 -2.26
C ASP A 156 1.46 8.43 -2.70
N MET A 157 1.29 7.66 -3.77
CA MET A 157 2.36 6.84 -4.35
C MET A 157 3.49 7.69 -4.94
N THR A 158 3.16 8.79 -5.61
CA THR A 158 4.15 9.73 -6.16
C THR A 158 5.09 10.23 -5.06
N LEU A 159 4.53 10.52 -3.90
CA LEU A 159 5.28 10.93 -2.72
C LEU A 159 6.13 9.81 -2.13
N GLU A 160 5.57 8.61 -1.99
CA GLU A 160 6.27 7.43 -1.47
C GLU A 160 7.49 7.04 -2.32
N PHE A 161 7.40 7.25 -3.63
CA PHE A 161 8.51 6.99 -4.55
C PHE A 161 9.55 8.12 -4.58
N GLY A 162 9.36 9.18 -3.78
CA GLY A 162 10.29 10.30 -3.70
C GLY A 162 10.22 11.27 -4.88
N TYR A 163 9.13 11.24 -5.67
CA TYR A 163 8.98 12.11 -6.84
C TYR A 163 8.40 13.50 -6.51
N LEU A 164 8.31 13.87 -5.24
CA LEU A 164 7.76 15.18 -4.85
C LEU A 164 8.57 16.34 -5.47
N GLU A 165 9.90 16.24 -5.44
CA GLU A 165 10.78 17.24 -6.05
C GLU A 165 10.63 17.31 -7.57
N ASP A 166 10.39 16.18 -8.21
CA ASP A 166 10.20 16.14 -9.67
C ASP A 166 8.88 16.78 -10.08
N ILE A 167 7.77 16.49 -9.37
CA ILE A 167 6.49 17.15 -9.65
C ILE A 167 6.51 18.64 -9.29
N ASP A 168 7.24 19.04 -8.26
CA ASP A 168 7.44 20.45 -7.89
C ASP A 168 8.20 21.19 -8.99
N ALA A 169 9.27 20.60 -9.51
CA ALA A 169 10.06 21.19 -10.60
C ALA A 169 9.24 21.29 -11.90
N VAL A 170 8.41 20.27 -12.24
CA VAL A 170 7.52 20.28 -13.41
C VAL A 170 6.45 21.36 -13.25
N ALA A 171 5.75 21.40 -12.12
CA ALA A 171 4.70 22.39 -11.85
C ALA A 171 5.23 23.82 -11.89
N GLY A 172 6.42 24.05 -11.30
CA GLY A 172 7.06 25.37 -11.29
C GLY A 172 7.54 25.88 -12.65
N LYS A 173 7.50 25.03 -13.71
CA LYS A 173 7.85 25.40 -15.08
C LYS A 173 6.63 25.61 -15.99
N MET A 174 5.44 25.27 -15.51
CA MET A 174 4.19 25.39 -16.26
C MET A 174 3.64 26.83 -16.19
N ALA A 175 2.52 27.08 -16.86
CA ALA A 175 1.90 28.40 -16.92
C ALA A 175 1.47 28.91 -15.52
N ASP A 176 1.49 30.22 -15.31
CA ASP A 176 1.12 30.84 -14.05
C ASP A 176 -0.39 30.67 -13.71
N ASP A 177 -1.24 30.57 -14.74
CA ASP A 177 -2.70 30.32 -14.63
C ASP A 177 -3.04 28.82 -14.66
N LEU A 178 -2.19 28.01 -13.99
CA LEU A 178 -2.28 26.57 -13.95
C LEU A 178 -3.52 26.09 -13.21
N GLN A 179 -4.33 25.24 -13.85
CA GLN A 179 -5.33 24.42 -13.18
C GLN A 179 -4.67 23.13 -12.71
N MET A 180 -4.66 22.90 -11.40
CA MET A 180 -4.08 21.69 -10.84
C MET A 180 -5.16 20.72 -10.33
N MET A 181 -4.99 19.46 -10.67
CA MET A 181 -5.84 18.37 -10.19
C MET A 181 -4.96 17.30 -9.55
N VAL A 182 -5.27 16.94 -8.30
CA VAL A 182 -4.56 15.92 -7.54
C VAL A 182 -5.51 14.82 -7.17
N PHE A 183 -5.23 13.61 -7.62
CA PHE A 183 -6.02 12.42 -7.29
C PHE A 183 -5.19 11.46 -6.45
N SER A 184 -5.78 10.96 -5.38
CA SER A 184 -5.11 10.09 -4.41
C SER A 184 -6.12 9.26 -3.62
N ALA A 185 -5.68 8.15 -3.06
CA ALA A 185 -6.48 7.44 -2.07
C ALA A 185 -6.39 8.13 -0.69
N THR A 186 -5.25 8.75 -0.38
CA THR A 186 -5.00 9.48 0.87
C THR A 186 -4.24 10.78 0.61
N ILE A 187 -4.36 11.77 1.52
CA ILE A 187 -3.56 13.01 1.44
C ILE A 187 -2.58 13.05 2.62
N PRO A 188 -1.32 12.58 2.43
CA PRO A 188 -0.29 12.61 3.45
C PRO A 188 0.07 14.04 3.87
N GLN A 189 0.54 14.22 5.12
CA GLN A 189 0.86 15.56 5.64
C GLN A 189 1.96 16.26 4.83
N ASN A 190 2.94 15.52 4.34
CA ASN A 190 4.06 16.04 3.56
C ASN A 190 3.68 16.44 2.11
N LEU A 191 2.52 16.05 1.60
CA LEU A 191 1.98 16.56 0.34
C LEU A 191 1.35 17.95 0.47
N ARG A 192 0.86 18.32 1.66
CA ARG A 192 0.15 19.58 1.91
C ARG A 192 0.91 20.85 1.51
N PRO A 193 2.25 20.99 1.77
CA PRO A 193 3.00 22.15 1.32
C PRO A 193 2.98 22.33 -0.20
N PHE A 194 3.12 21.24 -0.96
CA PHE A 194 3.02 21.24 -2.42
C PHE A 194 1.63 21.69 -2.90
N LEU A 195 0.56 21.12 -2.34
CA LEU A 195 -0.80 21.53 -2.67
C LEU A 195 -1.03 23.01 -2.40
N LYS A 196 -0.57 23.50 -1.24
CA LYS A 196 -0.71 24.92 -0.87
C LYS A 196 0.09 25.85 -1.78
N LYS A 197 1.20 25.40 -2.34
CA LYS A 197 2.07 26.21 -3.23
C LYS A 197 1.41 26.46 -4.58
N TYR A 198 0.75 25.47 -5.15
CA TYR A 198 0.26 25.52 -6.54
C TYR A 198 -1.25 25.63 -6.70
N MET A 199 -2.03 25.22 -5.70
CA MET A 199 -3.50 25.18 -5.84
C MET A 199 -4.13 26.43 -5.25
N GLN A 200 -5.11 27.00 -5.98
CA GLN A 200 -5.89 28.17 -5.59
C GLN A 200 -7.30 27.77 -5.16
N SER A 201 -7.57 27.85 -3.85
CA SER A 201 -8.89 27.45 -3.29
C SER A 201 -9.41 26.11 -3.84
N PRO A 202 -8.64 25.02 -3.70
CA PRO A 202 -9.02 23.75 -4.29
C PRO A 202 -10.32 23.20 -3.68
N ILE A 203 -11.12 22.58 -4.53
CA ILE A 203 -12.33 21.89 -4.08
C ILE A 203 -11.95 20.45 -3.78
N THR A 204 -12.07 20.05 -2.51
CA THR A 204 -11.85 18.67 -2.09
C THR A 204 -13.10 17.85 -2.33
N ILE A 205 -12.98 16.82 -3.14
CA ILE A 205 -14.03 15.84 -3.44
C ILE A 205 -13.62 14.53 -2.81
N GLU A 206 -14.29 14.14 -1.76
CA GLU A 206 -14.13 12.85 -1.12
C GLU A 206 -15.31 11.95 -1.50
N ILE A 207 -14.97 10.79 -2.07
CA ILE A 207 -15.94 9.74 -2.32
C ILE A 207 -15.72 8.69 -1.25
N ASP A 208 -16.65 8.65 -0.31
CA ASP A 208 -16.64 7.66 0.77
C ASP A 208 -16.69 6.27 0.17
N SER A 209 -15.51 5.66 0.14
CA SER A 209 -15.35 4.27 -0.30
C SER A 209 -15.52 3.28 0.85
N LYS A 210 -15.98 3.73 2.01
CA LYS A 210 -16.14 2.88 3.20
C LYS A 210 -16.94 1.60 2.96
N LEU A 211 -17.65 1.51 1.83
CA LEU A 211 -18.51 0.37 1.52
C LEU A 211 -18.25 -0.29 0.16
N ALA A 212 -17.60 0.37 -0.81
CA ALA A 212 -17.65 -0.12 -2.20
C ALA A 212 -16.55 -1.10 -2.60
N THR A 213 -15.32 -0.98 -2.08
CA THR A 213 -14.19 -1.84 -2.50
C THR A 213 -13.86 -2.96 -1.51
N THR A 214 -14.26 -2.80 -0.24
CA THR A 214 -14.12 -3.88 0.76
C THR A 214 -15.40 -4.70 0.92
N ALA A 215 -16.56 -4.17 0.52
CA ALA A 215 -17.85 -4.88 0.61
C ALA A 215 -17.89 -6.18 -0.20
N ASN A 216 -17.12 -6.26 -1.28
CA ASN A 216 -17.05 -7.43 -2.14
C ASN A 216 -15.82 -8.31 -1.84
N VAL A 217 -15.03 -8.00 -0.80
CA VAL A 217 -13.83 -8.77 -0.45
C VAL A 217 -14.00 -9.39 0.93
N GLU A 218 -13.86 -10.69 1.00
CA GLU A 218 -13.78 -11.42 2.27
C GLU A 218 -12.35 -11.34 2.81
N HIS A 219 -12.17 -10.86 4.04
CA HIS A 219 -10.87 -10.68 4.66
C HIS A 219 -10.60 -11.77 5.70
N ILE A 220 -9.62 -12.63 5.42
CA ILE A 220 -9.27 -13.77 6.26
C ILE A 220 -7.90 -13.57 6.90
N LEU A 221 -7.84 -13.66 8.24
CA LEU A 221 -6.61 -13.64 9.01
C LEU A 221 -6.16 -15.05 9.36
N LEU A 222 -4.89 -15.34 9.11
CA LEU A 222 -4.25 -16.61 9.43
C LEU A 222 -3.04 -16.36 10.34
N ALA A 223 -3.14 -16.75 11.60
CA ALA A 223 -2.04 -16.62 12.55
C ALA A 223 -0.92 -17.62 12.22
N THR A 224 0.25 -17.15 11.83
CA THR A 224 1.39 -18.02 11.47
C THR A 224 2.09 -18.59 12.70
N LYS A 225 2.06 -17.87 13.84
CA LYS A 225 2.75 -18.27 15.09
C LYS A 225 4.22 -18.60 14.82
N HIS A 226 4.59 -19.89 14.89
CA HIS A 226 5.93 -20.40 14.67
C HIS A 226 6.06 -21.22 13.36
N GLN A 227 5.01 -21.24 12.51
CA GLN A 227 5.03 -21.96 11.25
C GLN A 227 5.80 -21.17 10.19
N ASP A 228 6.49 -21.89 9.32
CA ASP A 228 7.07 -21.27 8.13
C ASP A 228 5.94 -20.75 7.22
N ARG A 229 6.08 -19.51 6.77
CA ARG A 229 5.05 -18.85 5.95
C ARG A 229 4.90 -19.48 4.57
N TYR A 230 5.98 -20.07 4.04
CA TYR A 230 5.92 -20.77 2.77
C TYR A 230 5.10 -22.07 2.87
N ASP A 231 5.24 -22.82 3.97
CA ASP A 231 4.42 -24.00 4.22
C ASP A 231 2.94 -23.64 4.40
N VAL A 232 2.65 -22.51 5.05
CA VAL A 232 1.27 -22.01 5.16
C VAL A 232 0.75 -21.59 3.77
N LEU A 233 1.57 -20.95 2.94
CA LEU A 233 1.21 -20.59 1.56
C LEU A 233 0.83 -21.84 0.76
N LYS A 234 1.66 -22.89 0.77
CA LYS A 234 1.33 -24.15 0.05
C LYS A 234 0.03 -24.76 0.49
N LYS A 235 -0.23 -24.76 1.80
CA LYS A 235 -1.51 -25.25 2.34
C LYS A 235 -2.70 -24.42 1.86
N ILE A 236 -2.57 -23.09 1.80
CA ILE A 236 -3.63 -22.22 1.25
C ILE A 236 -3.82 -22.55 -0.22
N MET A 237 -2.74 -22.59 -1.03
CA MET A 237 -2.80 -22.87 -2.46
C MET A 237 -3.42 -24.23 -2.78
N ALA A 238 -3.19 -25.23 -1.94
CA ALA A 238 -3.80 -26.56 -2.09
C ALA A 238 -5.31 -26.59 -1.76
N THR A 239 -5.84 -25.53 -1.11
CA THR A 239 -7.23 -25.46 -0.65
C THR A 239 -8.10 -24.57 -1.54
N ILE A 240 -7.47 -23.69 -2.34
CA ILE A 240 -8.17 -22.72 -3.18
C ILE A 240 -7.97 -23.03 -4.67
N ASP A 241 -8.94 -22.64 -5.49
CA ASP A 241 -8.85 -22.68 -6.96
C ASP A 241 -9.14 -21.27 -7.53
N PRO A 242 -8.12 -20.37 -7.57
CA PRO A 242 -8.32 -19.01 -8.02
C PRO A 242 -8.33 -18.91 -9.56
N TYR A 243 -9.09 -17.96 -10.12
CA TYR A 243 -8.85 -17.53 -11.50
C TYR A 243 -7.46 -16.92 -11.63
N ILE A 244 -7.19 -15.85 -10.88
CA ILE A 244 -5.86 -15.27 -10.69
C ILE A 244 -5.70 -14.96 -9.20
N CYS A 245 -4.55 -15.36 -8.65
CA CYS A 245 -4.15 -15.06 -7.28
C CYS A 245 -2.90 -14.21 -7.27
N ILE A 246 -2.95 -13.06 -6.57
CA ILE A 246 -1.76 -12.24 -6.33
C ILE A 246 -1.23 -12.54 -4.93
N ILE A 247 0.04 -12.95 -4.85
CA ILE A 247 0.76 -13.25 -3.61
C ILE A 247 1.68 -12.07 -3.32
N PHE A 248 1.42 -11.32 -2.24
CA PHE A 248 2.20 -10.15 -1.86
C PHE A 248 3.29 -10.49 -0.85
N ALA A 249 4.51 -10.02 -1.13
CA ALA A 249 5.63 -9.99 -0.18
C ALA A 249 6.19 -8.56 -0.05
N ASN A 250 6.67 -8.22 1.16
CA ASN A 250 7.11 -6.85 1.45
C ASN A 250 8.45 -6.50 0.76
N LYS A 251 9.28 -7.49 0.45
CA LYS A 251 10.61 -7.28 -0.13
C LYS A 251 10.76 -8.01 -1.46
N ARG A 252 11.45 -7.36 -2.41
CA ARG A 252 11.78 -7.94 -3.72
C ARG A 252 12.56 -9.27 -3.62
N THR A 253 13.50 -9.38 -2.67
CA THR A 253 14.26 -10.61 -2.44
C THR A 253 13.36 -11.77 -2.00
N GLU A 254 12.30 -11.49 -1.27
CA GLU A 254 11.31 -12.49 -0.87
C GLU A 254 10.42 -12.90 -2.04
N VAL A 255 10.03 -11.95 -2.91
CA VAL A 255 9.30 -12.25 -4.14
C VAL A 255 10.07 -13.25 -4.99
N SER A 256 11.35 -12.98 -5.29
CA SER A 256 12.18 -13.89 -6.09
C SER A 256 12.40 -15.24 -5.41
N LYS A 257 12.56 -15.26 -4.07
CA LYS A 257 12.68 -16.51 -3.29
C LYS A 257 11.40 -17.34 -3.39
N ILE A 258 10.24 -16.74 -3.13
CA ILE A 258 8.93 -17.43 -3.17
C ILE A 258 8.65 -17.93 -4.58
N THR A 259 8.89 -17.10 -5.60
CA THR A 259 8.69 -17.49 -7.01
C THR A 259 9.53 -18.69 -7.38
N ARG A 260 10.81 -18.71 -6.99
CA ARG A 260 11.71 -19.85 -7.24
C ARG A 260 11.20 -21.10 -6.56
N GLN A 261 10.85 -21.05 -5.27
CA GLN A 261 10.34 -22.20 -4.52
C GLN A 261 9.04 -22.74 -5.12
N LEU A 262 8.12 -21.86 -5.54
CA LEU A 262 6.87 -22.29 -6.19
C LEU A 262 7.12 -22.95 -7.56
N ARG A 263 8.09 -22.47 -8.34
CA ARG A 263 8.49 -23.08 -9.61
C ARG A 263 9.14 -24.45 -9.39
N GLU A 264 9.96 -24.59 -8.35
CA GLU A 264 10.55 -25.89 -7.92
C GLU A 264 9.45 -26.88 -7.49
N ASP A 265 8.40 -26.41 -6.85
CA ASP A 265 7.21 -27.20 -6.48
C ASP A 265 6.25 -27.47 -7.69
N GLY A 266 6.62 -27.03 -8.91
CA GLY A 266 5.86 -27.29 -10.16
C GLY A 266 4.77 -26.27 -10.52
N TYR A 267 4.66 -25.17 -9.77
CA TYR A 267 3.67 -24.15 -10.09
C TYR A 267 4.14 -23.22 -11.22
N LYS A 268 3.25 -22.89 -12.14
CA LYS A 268 3.49 -21.88 -13.17
C LYS A 268 3.22 -20.48 -12.59
N VAL A 269 4.27 -19.78 -12.21
CA VAL A 269 4.20 -18.51 -11.44
C VAL A 269 4.87 -17.37 -12.17
N GLY A 270 4.16 -16.24 -12.29
CA GLY A 270 4.71 -14.96 -12.69
C GLY A 270 5.27 -14.17 -11.50
N GLU A 271 6.24 -13.25 -11.75
CA GLU A 271 6.78 -12.38 -10.70
C GLU A 271 6.83 -10.91 -11.16
N ILE A 272 6.52 -10.00 -10.22
CA ILE A 272 6.59 -8.57 -10.48
C ILE A 272 7.24 -7.85 -9.29
N HIS A 273 8.43 -7.28 -9.53
CA HIS A 273 9.14 -6.45 -8.54
C HIS A 273 10.02 -5.39 -9.23
N GLY A 274 10.59 -4.48 -8.43
CA GLY A 274 11.32 -3.33 -8.94
C GLY A 274 12.62 -3.63 -9.66
N ASP A 275 13.23 -4.82 -9.44
CA ASP A 275 14.52 -5.20 -10.04
C ASP A 275 14.38 -5.85 -11.42
N LEU A 276 13.16 -6.11 -11.89
CA LEU A 276 12.96 -6.61 -13.25
C LEU A 276 13.42 -5.57 -14.29
N GLU A 277 14.24 -6.00 -15.23
CA GLU A 277 14.63 -5.18 -16.35
C GLU A 277 13.38 -4.71 -17.14
N PRO A 278 13.38 -3.49 -17.72
CA PRO A 278 12.21 -2.92 -18.40
C PRO A 278 11.61 -3.83 -19.47
N ARG A 279 12.46 -4.59 -20.19
CA ARG A 279 12.01 -5.53 -21.22
C ARG A 279 11.35 -6.76 -20.61
N GLU A 280 11.93 -7.32 -19.55
CA GLU A 280 11.40 -8.47 -18.83
C GLU A 280 10.08 -8.13 -18.17
N ARG A 281 10.01 -6.97 -17.53
CA ARG A 281 8.77 -6.47 -16.90
C ARG A 281 7.65 -6.32 -17.94
N LYS A 282 7.94 -5.74 -19.11
CA LYS A 282 6.96 -5.61 -20.21
C LYS A 282 6.50 -6.99 -20.73
N LYS A 283 7.43 -7.94 -20.86
CA LYS A 283 7.12 -9.33 -21.26
C LYS A 283 6.21 -9.99 -20.21
N MET A 284 6.58 -9.89 -18.92
CA MET A 284 5.83 -10.44 -17.80
C MET A 284 4.41 -9.87 -17.77
N MET A 285 4.26 -8.54 -17.89
CA MET A 285 2.95 -7.89 -17.91
C MET A 285 2.08 -8.39 -19.07
N ARG A 286 2.66 -8.56 -20.27
CA ARG A 286 1.90 -9.13 -21.40
C ARG A 286 1.44 -10.56 -21.13
N GLN A 287 2.29 -11.38 -20.53
CA GLN A 287 1.97 -12.77 -20.18
C GLN A 287 0.88 -12.85 -19.10
N ILE A 288 0.92 -11.94 -18.11
CA ILE A 288 -0.12 -11.83 -17.08
C ILE A 288 -1.46 -11.43 -17.71
N ASN A 289 -1.47 -10.42 -18.57
CA ASN A 289 -2.69 -9.96 -19.24
C ASN A 289 -3.26 -11.00 -20.21
N ASN A 290 -2.42 -11.89 -20.72
CA ASN A 290 -2.84 -13.04 -21.52
C ASN A 290 -3.30 -14.24 -20.66
N ASN A 291 -3.40 -14.09 -19.33
CA ASN A 291 -3.78 -15.15 -18.38
C ASN A 291 -2.85 -16.38 -18.43
N GLU A 292 -1.56 -16.18 -18.75
CA GLU A 292 -0.58 -17.27 -18.80
C GLU A 292 -0.21 -17.79 -17.40
N TYR A 293 -0.51 -17.04 -16.33
CA TYR A 293 -0.20 -17.36 -14.95
C TYR A 293 -1.45 -17.30 -14.07
N GLN A 294 -1.70 -18.35 -13.31
CA GLN A 294 -2.74 -18.38 -12.29
C GLN A 294 -2.28 -17.72 -10.98
N TYR A 295 -0.98 -17.81 -10.69
CA TYR A 295 -0.35 -17.22 -9.50
C TYR A 295 0.69 -16.18 -9.89
N ILE A 296 0.67 -15.03 -9.22
CA ILE A 296 1.58 -13.92 -9.47
C ILE A 296 2.17 -13.50 -8.12
N VAL A 297 3.48 -13.55 -7.96
CA VAL A 297 4.16 -13.04 -6.75
C VAL A 297 4.64 -11.61 -7.01
N ALA A 298 4.29 -10.68 -6.11
CA ALA A 298 4.56 -9.27 -6.33
C ALA A 298 4.94 -8.51 -5.06
N THR A 299 5.68 -7.40 -5.23
CA THR A 299 5.79 -6.37 -4.19
C THR A 299 4.68 -5.35 -4.33
N ASP A 300 4.37 -4.60 -3.26
CA ASP A 300 3.38 -3.52 -3.27
C ASP A 300 3.63 -2.52 -4.40
N ILE A 301 4.88 -2.04 -4.47
CA ILE A 301 5.32 -1.04 -5.45
C ILE A 301 5.08 -1.52 -6.88
N ALA A 302 5.37 -2.77 -7.14
CA ALA A 302 5.31 -3.32 -8.47
C ALA A 302 3.89 -3.70 -8.92
N ALA A 303 3.02 -4.08 -7.97
CA ALA A 303 1.63 -4.46 -8.25
C ALA A 303 0.65 -3.28 -8.19
N ARG A 304 1.07 -2.15 -7.61
CA ARG A 304 0.24 -0.94 -7.61
C ARG A 304 0.11 -0.38 -9.02
N GLY A 305 -1.09 0.05 -9.33
CA GLY A 305 -1.39 0.62 -10.64
C GLY A 305 -1.42 -0.36 -11.80
N ILE A 306 -1.18 -1.64 -11.55
CA ILE A 306 -1.40 -2.67 -12.56
C ILE A 306 -2.86 -3.08 -12.51
N ASP A 307 -3.54 -2.94 -13.62
CA ASP A 307 -4.89 -3.47 -13.81
C ASP A 307 -4.77 -4.89 -14.33
N ILE A 308 -5.06 -5.85 -13.46
CA ILE A 308 -5.12 -7.26 -13.80
C ILE A 308 -6.57 -7.68 -13.65
N ASP A 309 -7.20 -8.04 -14.76
CA ASP A 309 -8.55 -8.54 -14.76
C ASP A 309 -8.62 -9.97 -14.19
N GLY A 310 -9.73 -10.30 -13.55
CA GLY A 310 -9.97 -11.66 -13.05
C GLY A 310 -9.23 -12.04 -11.77
N VAL A 311 -8.67 -11.08 -11.02
CA VAL A 311 -8.08 -11.36 -9.71
C VAL A 311 -9.19 -11.72 -8.73
N SER A 312 -9.27 -13.00 -8.38
CA SER A 312 -10.23 -13.55 -7.43
C SER A 312 -9.67 -13.64 -6.01
N HIS A 313 -8.35 -13.83 -5.89
CA HIS A 313 -7.70 -14.05 -4.59
C HIS A 313 -6.47 -13.17 -4.42
N VAL A 314 -6.27 -12.74 -3.18
CA VAL A 314 -5.06 -12.07 -2.72
C VAL A 314 -4.50 -12.83 -1.51
N ILE A 315 -3.20 -13.07 -1.49
CA ILE A 315 -2.51 -13.68 -0.34
C ILE A 315 -1.41 -12.72 0.12
N ASN A 316 -1.50 -12.24 1.35
CA ASN A 316 -0.44 -11.47 1.99
C ASN A 316 0.49 -12.40 2.75
N MET A 317 1.70 -12.65 2.22
CA MET A 317 2.76 -13.42 2.90
C MET A 317 3.18 -12.75 4.22
N GLN A 318 3.25 -11.43 4.21
CA GLN A 318 3.43 -10.59 5.38
C GLN A 318 2.37 -9.50 5.37
N PHE A 319 1.94 -9.10 6.56
CA PHE A 319 1.12 -7.92 6.71
C PHE A 319 1.91 -6.69 6.21
N PRO A 320 1.31 -5.78 5.48
CA PRO A 320 2.02 -4.60 5.01
C PRO A 320 2.44 -3.70 6.18
N THR A 321 3.54 -2.97 5.99
CA THR A 321 4.10 -2.08 7.01
C THR A 321 3.12 -0.95 7.35
N GLU A 322 2.42 -0.43 6.34
CA GLU A 322 1.41 0.59 6.50
C GLU A 322 0.00 0.02 6.23
N PRO A 323 -0.99 0.37 7.07
CA PRO A 323 -2.35 -0.15 6.93
C PRO A 323 -3.00 0.15 5.58
N ASP A 324 -2.68 1.28 4.95
CA ASP A 324 -3.28 1.69 3.68
C ASP A 324 -2.87 0.76 2.53
N PHE A 325 -1.68 0.18 2.59
CA PHE A 325 -1.25 -0.84 1.62
C PHE A 325 -2.11 -2.10 1.66
N TYR A 326 -2.65 -2.43 2.83
CA TYR A 326 -3.59 -3.53 2.94
C TYR A 326 -4.82 -3.32 2.06
N ILE A 327 -5.38 -2.10 2.09
CA ILE A 327 -6.56 -1.75 1.30
C ILE A 327 -6.23 -1.82 -0.20
N HIS A 328 -5.07 -1.33 -0.60
CA HIS A 328 -4.62 -1.39 -2.01
C HIS A 328 -4.35 -2.82 -2.48
N ARG A 329 -3.82 -3.71 -1.62
CA ARG A 329 -3.62 -5.12 -1.95
C ARG A 329 -4.96 -5.85 -2.09
N SER A 330 -5.81 -5.77 -1.08
CA SER A 330 -7.12 -6.44 -1.08
C SER A 330 -8.02 -5.93 -2.19
N GLY A 331 -7.96 -4.62 -2.52
CA GLY A 331 -8.68 -4.02 -3.63
C GLY A 331 -8.18 -4.41 -5.03
N ARG A 332 -7.20 -5.33 -5.16
CA ARG A 332 -6.90 -6.00 -6.43
C ARG A 332 -7.94 -7.05 -6.77
N SER A 333 -8.52 -7.71 -5.76
CA SER A 333 -9.65 -8.63 -5.94
C SER A 333 -11.00 -7.92 -5.73
N GLY A 334 -12.09 -8.56 -6.08
CA GLY A 334 -13.44 -8.05 -5.84
C GLY A 334 -13.83 -6.82 -6.65
N ARG A 335 -13.25 -6.63 -7.86
CA ARG A 335 -13.56 -5.49 -8.73
C ARG A 335 -14.85 -5.68 -9.50
N GLY A 336 -15.56 -4.58 -9.70
CA GLY A 336 -16.85 -4.59 -10.38
C GLY A 336 -17.90 -5.37 -9.61
N ASN A 337 -18.51 -6.36 -10.24
CA ASN A 337 -19.52 -7.24 -9.64
C ASN A 337 -18.95 -8.57 -9.10
N TYR A 338 -17.63 -8.73 -9.10
CA TYR A 338 -16.98 -9.95 -8.63
C TYR A 338 -16.71 -9.90 -7.13
N THR A 339 -16.81 -11.05 -6.47
CA THR A 339 -16.37 -11.23 -5.08
C THR A 339 -14.90 -11.61 -5.05
N GLY A 340 -14.16 -11.12 -4.04
CA GLY A 340 -12.75 -11.43 -3.84
C GLY A 340 -12.50 -12.02 -2.45
N ILE A 341 -11.40 -12.75 -2.30
CA ILE A 341 -10.95 -13.26 -1.00
C ILE A 341 -9.50 -12.80 -0.75
N CYS A 342 -9.26 -12.23 0.43
CA CYS A 342 -7.95 -11.77 0.85
C CYS A 342 -7.46 -12.53 2.08
N TYR A 343 -6.54 -13.45 1.89
CA TYR A 343 -5.86 -14.18 2.96
C TYR A 343 -4.67 -13.38 3.48
N SER A 344 -4.55 -13.23 4.78
CA SER A 344 -3.44 -12.46 5.36
C SER A 344 -2.79 -13.21 6.50
N MET A 345 -1.53 -13.58 6.28
CA MET A 345 -0.69 -14.17 7.30
C MET A 345 -0.22 -13.07 8.25
N TYR A 346 -0.44 -13.26 9.55
CA TYR A 346 -0.06 -12.26 10.56
C TYR A 346 0.60 -12.89 11.77
N ASP A 347 1.31 -12.07 12.51
CA ASP A 347 1.86 -12.39 13.82
C ASP A 347 1.51 -11.31 14.87
N THR A 348 2.06 -11.43 16.06
CA THR A 348 1.76 -10.51 17.17
C THR A 348 2.24 -9.07 16.94
N THR A 349 3.15 -8.83 16.00
CA THR A 349 3.65 -7.49 15.66
C THR A 349 2.65 -6.72 14.82
N ASP A 350 1.80 -7.42 14.07
CA ASP A 350 0.83 -6.86 13.13
C ASP A 350 -0.47 -6.39 13.80
N GLU A 351 -0.67 -6.72 15.08
CA GLU A 351 -1.88 -6.41 15.86
C GLU A 351 -2.30 -4.93 15.82
N LYS A 352 -1.33 -4.02 15.77
CA LYS A 352 -1.61 -2.58 15.70
C LYS A 352 -2.22 -2.20 14.36
N ASN A 353 -1.66 -2.72 13.26
CA ASN A 353 -2.12 -2.44 11.91
C ASN A 353 -3.51 -3.05 11.67
N ILE A 354 -3.74 -4.26 12.16
CA ILE A 354 -5.05 -4.91 12.11
C ILE A 354 -6.10 -4.07 12.87
N ALA A 355 -5.78 -3.59 14.09
CA ALA A 355 -6.71 -2.75 14.85
C ALA A 355 -7.02 -1.40 14.18
N ILE A 356 -6.09 -0.84 13.41
CA ILE A 356 -6.33 0.37 12.61
C ILE A 356 -7.28 0.06 11.45
N LEU A 357 -7.11 -1.07 10.78
CA LEU A 357 -7.96 -1.50 9.66
C LEU A 357 -9.38 -1.85 10.13
N GLU A 358 -9.51 -2.51 11.29
CA GLU A 358 -10.82 -2.75 11.94
C GLU A 358 -11.57 -1.42 12.21
N ARG A 359 -10.85 -0.38 12.67
CA ARG A 359 -11.44 0.96 12.87
C ARG A 359 -11.85 1.64 11.55
N LYS A 360 -11.18 1.30 10.46
CA LYS A 360 -11.54 1.77 9.11
C LYS A 360 -12.72 0.98 8.50
N GLY A 361 -13.29 0.01 9.24
CA GLY A 361 -14.46 -0.75 8.84
C GLY A 361 -14.18 -2.07 8.13
N ILE A 362 -12.93 -2.56 8.15
CA ILE A 362 -12.62 -3.88 7.61
C ILE A 362 -12.97 -4.96 8.64
N GLU A 363 -13.84 -5.87 8.25
CA GLU A 363 -14.23 -7.02 9.06
C GLU A 363 -13.35 -8.22 8.73
N PHE A 364 -12.58 -8.67 9.72
CA PHE A 364 -11.71 -9.82 9.58
C PHE A 364 -12.31 -11.09 10.15
N LYS A 365 -12.33 -12.16 9.34
CA LYS A 365 -12.57 -13.52 9.83
C LYS A 365 -11.27 -14.15 10.29
N ASN A 366 -11.22 -14.57 11.54
CA ASN A 366 -10.03 -15.21 12.13
C ASN A 366 -10.11 -16.72 11.90
N MET A 367 -9.29 -17.25 10.99
CA MET A 367 -9.33 -18.63 10.61
C MET A 367 -8.02 -19.38 10.88
N GLN A 368 -8.11 -20.69 10.98
CA GLN A 368 -6.96 -21.59 11.00
C GLN A 368 -7.14 -22.68 9.97
N LEU A 369 -6.07 -23.00 9.25
CA LEU A 369 -6.08 -24.12 8.32
C LEU A 369 -5.73 -25.40 9.07
N LYS A 370 -6.69 -26.34 9.15
CA LYS A 370 -6.53 -27.68 9.77
C LYS A 370 -7.02 -28.74 8.76
N ASN A 371 -6.20 -29.74 8.51
CA ASN A 371 -6.53 -30.88 7.63
C ASN A 371 -7.11 -30.47 6.26
N GLY A 372 -6.54 -29.41 5.65
CA GLY A 372 -6.99 -28.92 4.35
C GLY A 372 -8.30 -28.11 4.37
N GLN A 373 -8.81 -27.72 5.55
CA GLN A 373 -10.03 -26.92 5.67
C GLN A 373 -9.80 -25.66 6.52
N PHE A 374 -10.46 -24.58 6.14
CA PHE A 374 -10.46 -23.35 6.94
C PHE A 374 -11.49 -23.49 8.07
N VAL A 375 -11.02 -23.40 9.30
CA VAL A 375 -11.83 -23.47 10.53
C VAL A 375 -11.89 -22.08 11.14
N ASP A 376 -13.10 -21.57 11.35
CA ASP A 376 -13.30 -20.28 12.01
C ASP A 376 -12.97 -20.41 13.51
N LEU A 377 -12.12 -19.51 14.00
CA LEU A 377 -11.72 -19.42 15.39
C LEU A 377 -12.58 -18.43 16.19
N GLY A 378 -13.56 -17.79 15.56
CA GLY A 378 -14.37 -16.74 16.16
C GLY A 378 -13.59 -15.43 16.38
N GLN A 379 -14.04 -14.66 17.38
CA GLN A 379 -13.41 -13.38 17.67
C GLN A 379 -11.94 -13.54 18.07
N ARG A 380 -11.09 -12.75 17.42
CA ARG A 380 -9.66 -12.70 17.74
C ARG A 380 -9.46 -12.24 19.18
N GLU A 381 -8.86 -13.10 20.02
CA GLU A 381 -8.46 -12.70 21.36
C GLU A 381 -7.42 -11.57 21.26
N LYS A 382 -7.86 -10.35 21.53
CA LYS A 382 -6.93 -9.22 21.72
C LYS A 382 -6.09 -9.57 22.94
N ARG A 383 -4.83 -9.95 22.75
CA ARG A 383 -3.88 -10.16 23.83
C ARG A 383 -3.89 -8.91 24.70
N LYS A 384 -4.66 -8.90 25.79
CA LYS A 384 -4.56 -7.85 26.81
C LYS A 384 -3.08 -7.83 27.19
N LYS A 385 -2.38 -6.71 26.95
CA LYS A 385 -1.04 -6.52 27.50
C LYS A 385 -1.20 -6.88 28.97
N ARG A 386 -0.59 -7.99 29.42
CA ARG A 386 -0.47 -8.24 30.85
C ARG A 386 0.21 -7.00 31.41
N ILE A 387 -0.57 -6.14 32.06
CA ILE A 387 -0.04 -5.05 32.85
C ILE A 387 0.78 -5.78 33.88
N ARG A 388 2.10 -5.75 33.72
CA ARG A 388 3.03 -6.38 34.66
C ARG A 388 2.75 -5.71 36.00
N GLN A 389 1.98 -6.40 36.86
CA GLN A 389 1.75 -5.92 38.21
C GLN A 389 3.13 -5.84 38.86
N GLN A 390 3.47 -4.64 39.32
CA GLN A 390 4.70 -4.43 40.05
C GLN A 390 4.66 -5.31 41.30
N THR A 391 5.65 -6.17 41.46
CA THR A 391 5.79 -6.98 42.68
C THR A 391 5.98 -6.04 43.86
N GLU A 392 5.53 -6.46 45.06
CA GLU A 392 5.71 -5.67 46.27
C GLU A 392 7.16 -5.23 46.47
N LEU A 393 8.10 -6.13 46.19
CA LEU A 393 9.54 -5.82 46.19
C LEU A 393 9.90 -4.66 45.23
N GLU A 394 9.30 -4.61 44.03
CA GLU A 394 9.52 -3.51 43.10
C GLU A 394 8.95 -2.17 43.62
N LYS A 395 7.81 -2.22 44.29
CA LYS A 395 7.21 -1.05 44.96
C LYS A 395 8.09 -0.53 46.10
N GLN A 396 8.58 -1.43 46.98
CA GLN A 396 9.49 -1.09 48.07
C GLN A 396 10.80 -0.48 47.56
N VAL A 397 11.43 -1.07 46.54
CA VAL A 397 12.65 -0.54 45.95
C VAL A 397 12.42 0.84 45.29
N GLN A 398 11.25 1.04 44.68
CA GLN A 398 10.91 2.36 44.11
C GLN A 398 10.71 3.46 45.17
N MET A 399 10.29 3.12 46.39
CA MET A 399 10.21 4.06 47.52
C MET A 399 11.60 4.42 48.05
N ILE A 400 12.52 3.47 48.07
CA ILE A 400 13.91 3.69 48.56
C ILE A 400 14.71 4.59 47.61
N ILE A 401 14.51 4.44 46.30
CA ILE A 401 15.23 5.26 45.32
C ILE A 401 14.57 6.64 45.19
N ARG A 402 15.15 7.63 45.88
CA ARG A 402 14.65 9.01 45.87
C ARG A 402 14.63 9.63 44.47
N LYS A 403 13.59 10.43 44.19
CA LYS A 403 13.53 11.23 42.98
C LYS A 403 14.46 12.43 43.11
N PRO A 404 15.31 12.77 42.10
CA PRO A 404 16.14 13.98 42.19
C PRO A 404 15.28 15.23 42.10
N LYS A 405 15.70 16.28 42.79
CA LYS A 405 15.02 17.60 42.80
C LYS A 405 14.96 18.26 41.41
N LYS A 406 15.97 18.01 40.53
CA LYS A 406 15.97 18.47 39.12
C LYS A 406 15.96 17.29 38.17
N VAL A 407 15.01 17.27 37.23
CA VAL A 407 14.81 16.18 36.26
C VAL A 407 15.57 16.51 34.97
N LYS A 408 16.59 15.72 34.62
CA LYS A 408 17.32 15.82 33.34
C LYS A 408 16.69 14.91 32.27
N PRO A 409 16.85 15.21 30.95
CA PRO A 409 16.44 14.30 29.89
C PRO A 409 17.01 12.88 30.09
N GLY A 410 16.19 11.83 29.89
CA GLY A 410 16.61 10.45 30.11
C GLY A 410 16.50 9.92 31.56
N TYR A 411 16.15 10.75 32.54
CA TYR A 411 16.00 10.35 33.96
C TYR A 411 15.08 9.14 34.16
N LYS A 412 13.93 9.09 33.49
CA LYS A 412 12.98 7.98 33.62
C LYS A 412 13.63 6.62 33.27
N LYS A 413 14.46 6.60 32.21
CA LYS A 413 15.18 5.39 31.74
C LYS A 413 16.26 4.98 32.74
N LYS A 414 17.03 5.95 33.26
CA LYS A 414 18.08 5.73 34.26
C LYS A 414 17.50 5.22 35.59
N ARG A 415 16.42 5.82 36.08
CA ARG A 415 15.73 5.37 37.31
C ARG A 415 15.17 3.96 37.17
N LYS A 416 14.53 3.64 36.03
CA LYS A 416 14.04 2.29 35.76
C LYS A 416 15.14 1.27 35.81
N TYR A 417 16.29 1.54 35.20
CA TYR A 417 17.46 0.67 35.22
C TYR A 417 18.00 0.46 36.65
N GLN A 418 18.10 1.52 37.45
CA GLN A 418 18.53 1.43 38.87
C GLN A 418 17.58 0.56 39.68
N VAL A 419 16.26 0.73 39.54
CA VAL A 419 15.25 -0.12 40.22
C VAL A 419 15.42 -1.58 39.81
N GLU A 420 15.56 -1.87 38.53
CA GLU A 420 15.76 -3.23 38.01
C GLU A 420 17.03 -3.89 38.56
N GLN A 421 18.13 -3.16 38.68
CA GLN A 421 19.38 -3.65 39.27
C GLN A 421 19.22 -4.01 40.75
N VAL A 422 18.61 -3.13 41.53
CA VAL A 422 18.41 -3.36 42.95
C VAL A 422 17.46 -4.55 43.21
N VAL A 423 16.34 -4.61 42.46
CA VAL A 423 15.40 -5.73 42.54
C VAL A 423 16.09 -7.05 42.17
N ARG A 424 16.92 -7.07 41.12
CA ARG A 424 17.69 -8.26 40.72
C ARG A 424 18.68 -8.71 41.79
N LYS A 425 19.35 -7.77 42.48
CA LYS A 425 20.27 -8.05 43.59
C LYS A 425 19.53 -8.65 44.76
N GLN A 426 18.41 -8.07 45.17
CA GLN A 426 17.59 -8.55 46.30
C GLN A 426 16.99 -9.95 46.02
N LYS A 427 16.44 -10.18 44.83
CA LYS A 427 15.96 -11.52 44.41
C LYS A 427 17.06 -12.58 44.49
N ARG A 428 18.28 -12.26 44.04
CA ARG A 428 19.41 -13.19 44.13
C ARG A 428 19.79 -13.48 45.60
N ALA A 429 19.73 -12.47 46.48
CA ALA A 429 20.01 -12.66 47.89
C ALA A 429 18.95 -13.56 48.52
N MET A 430 17.65 -13.33 48.28
CA MET A 430 16.55 -14.18 48.78
C MET A 430 16.70 -15.64 48.30
N ILE A 431 16.98 -15.87 47.02
CA ILE A 431 17.18 -17.23 46.51
C ILE A 431 18.38 -17.93 47.19
N ARG A 432 19.49 -17.20 47.44
CA ARG A 432 20.64 -17.76 48.14
C ARG A 432 20.30 -18.13 49.57
N GLU A 433 19.51 -17.32 50.23
CA GLU A 433 19.07 -17.56 51.62
C GLU A 433 18.13 -18.76 51.71
N ASP A 434 17.18 -18.87 50.78
CA ASP A 434 16.30 -20.06 50.68
C ASP A 434 17.07 -21.34 50.40
N ILE A 435 18.04 -21.31 49.50
CA ILE A 435 18.91 -22.47 49.23
C ILE A 435 19.70 -22.86 50.49
N ARG A 436 20.20 -21.87 51.24
CA ARG A 436 20.94 -22.10 52.47
C ARG A 436 20.04 -22.69 53.56
N ARG A 437 18.82 -22.20 53.66
CA ARG A 437 17.79 -22.72 54.59
C ARG A 437 17.41 -24.17 54.26
N GLN A 438 17.13 -24.46 52.99
CA GLN A 438 16.84 -25.83 52.55
C GLN A 438 18.01 -26.80 52.76
N LYS A 439 19.25 -26.38 52.51
CA LYS A 439 20.44 -27.20 52.80
C LYS A 439 20.57 -27.51 54.26
N LYS A 440 20.33 -26.51 55.16
CA LYS A 440 20.39 -26.68 56.59
C LYS A 440 19.28 -27.63 57.10
N GLU A 441 18.09 -27.54 56.52
CA GLU A 441 16.96 -28.38 56.86
C GLU A 441 17.17 -29.84 56.42
N ARG A 442 17.69 -30.06 55.21
CA ARG A 442 18.09 -31.40 54.72
C ARG A 442 19.20 -32.01 55.56
N ALA A 443 20.22 -31.25 55.97
CA ALA A 443 21.28 -31.73 56.85
C ALA A 443 20.72 -32.13 58.24
N ARG A 444 19.77 -31.36 58.77
CA ARG A 444 19.09 -31.67 60.05
C ARG A 444 18.25 -32.94 59.93
N GLN A 445 17.50 -33.11 58.84
CA GLN A 445 16.73 -34.34 58.58
C GLN A 445 17.62 -35.57 58.43
N ALA A 446 18.75 -35.43 57.71
CA ALA A 446 19.73 -36.50 57.54
C ALA A 446 20.38 -36.91 58.91
N GLN A 447 20.67 -35.92 59.80
CA GLN A 447 21.16 -36.22 61.14
C GLN A 447 20.11 -36.95 62.05
N ILE A 448 18.83 -36.54 61.88
CA ILE A 448 17.75 -37.23 62.67
C ILE A 448 17.57 -38.64 62.10
N ALA A 449 17.56 -38.86 60.78
CA ALA A 449 17.47 -40.20 60.19
C ALA A 449 18.62 -41.10 60.65
N LYS A 450 19.86 -40.57 60.61
CA LYS A 450 21.06 -41.34 61.13
C LYS A 450 20.95 -41.71 62.58
N ARG A 451 20.46 -40.82 63.44
CA ARG A 451 20.20 -41.13 64.89
C ARG A 451 19.10 -42.17 65.11
N MET A 452 18.08 -42.22 64.25
CA MET A 452 17.03 -43.24 64.28
C MET A 452 17.57 -44.61 63.81
N GLU A 453 18.45 -44.67 62.84
CA GLU A 453 19.12 -45.89 62.38
C GLU A 453 20.06 -46.43 63.50
N GLU A 454 20.93 -45.56 64.06
CA GLU A 454 21.86 -45.91 65.12
C GLU A 454 21.15 -46.29 66.50
N GLY A 455 19.91 -45.85 66.68
CA GLY A 455 19.09 -46.19 67.86
C GLY A 455 18.32 -47.52 67.76
N ASN A 456 18.22 -48.11 66.52
CA ASN A 456 17.54 -49.41 66.32
C ASN A 456 18.48 -50.63 66.33
N ASP A 457 19.78 -50.43 66.42
CA ASP A 457 20.78 -51.54 66.47
C ASP A 457 21.18 -51.94 67.84
N ASN A 458 20.46 -51.45 68.89
CA ASN A 458 20.69 -51.84 70.31
C ASN A 458 19.42 -52.43 70.97
N TRP A 459 18.88 -53.47 70.33
CA TRP A 459 17.98 -54.45 71.05
C TRP A 459 18.22 -55.85 70.53
#